data_8a795dce65b4658e21b2821566b25e19
#
_entry.id   8a795dce65b4658e21b2821566b25e19
#
_cell.length_a   1.000
_cell.length_b   1.000
_cell.length_c   1.000
_cell.angle_alpha   90.00
_cell.angle_beta   90.00
_cell.angle_gamma   90.00
#
_symmetry.space_group_name_H-M   'P 1'
#
loop_
_entity.id
_entity.type
_entity.pdbx_description
1 polymer ?
#
loop_
_entity_poly.entity_id
_entity_poly.type
_entity_poly.pdbx_seq_one_letter_code
_entity_poly.pdbx_strand_id
1 'polypeptide(L)'
;MRPVDGGLRERHKAQRRGRILEATRELLREGPESVLSTERIAARAEVAPATVYNLIGPRERIWEALAEGFMDELEHRLAAAEDSGPREVVRSTVELFVGDPVVSRRMVRAWEASGLVFARSPLVQLRRAMADARARGVLRADVDTDALASAVGTSCVGALHQWVAALIDDDRFLARSLFALDVVLAAAAADTHRDRLLAPLRTRGAA
;
A
#
# COMPACT_ATOMS: atom_id res chain seq x y z
N MET A 1 21.61 -29.55 20.26
CA MET A 1 21.41 -29.30 18.84
C MET A 1 19.94 -29.51 18.50
N ARG A 2 19.15 -28.42 18.48
CA ARG A 2 17.79 -28.33 17.91
C ARG A 2 17.49 -26.87 17.68
N PRO A 3 17.40 -26.39 16.42
CA PRO A 3 16.24 -25.64 16.01
C PRO A 3 16.02 -25.76 14.49
N VAL A 4 15.54 -26.87 13.97
CA VAL A 4 15.18 -26.98 12.53
C VAL A 4 13.66 -27.01 12.35
N ASP A 5 12.91 -27.33 13.38
CA ASP A 5 11.45 -27.61 13.31
C ASP A 5 10.58 -26.33 13.34
N GLY A 6 11.04 -25.25 13.97
CA GLY A 6 10.31 -23.97 14.05
C GLY A 6 10.15 -23.27 12.69
N GLY A 7 11.21 -23.24 11.89
CA GLY A 7 11.21 -22.55 10.59
C GLY A 7 10.35 -23.23 9.52
N LEU A 8 10.17 -24.54 9.57
CA LEU A 8 9.31 -25.26 8.64
C LEU A 8 7.82 -25.05 8.97
N ARG A 9 7.47 -25.08 10.24
CA ARG A 9 6.11 -24.82 10.73
C ARG A 9 5.66 -23.39 10.42
N GLU A 10 6.53 -22.40 10.65
CA GLU A 10 6.22 -21.01 10.32
C GLU A 10 6.08 -20.79 8.81
N ARG A 11 6.90 -21.41 7.97
CA ARG A 11 6.75 -21.39 6.52
C ARG A 11 5.42 -21.99 6.06
N HIS A 12 5.03 -23.14 6.59
CA HIS A 12 3.75 -23.78 6.28
C HIS A 12 2.55 -22.94 6.76
N LYS A 13 2.69 -22.24 7.89
CA LYS A 13 1.68 -21.30 8.41
C LYS A 13 1.53 -20.10 7.49
N ALA A 14 2.64 -19.48 7.08
CA ALA A 14 2.66 -18.35 6.14
C ALA A 14 2.06 -18.75 4.78
N GLN A 15 2.43 -19.92 4.25
CA GLN A 15 1.88 -20.43 2.99
C GLN A 15 0.36 -20.66 3.06
N ARG A 16 -0.14 -21.25 4.17
CA ARG A 16 -1.60 -21.44 4.35
C ARG A 16 -2.32 -20.11 4.51
N ARG A 17 -1.73 -19.15 5.26
CA ARG A 17 -2.28 -17.79 5.36
C ARG A 17 -2.36 -17.10 3.98
N GLY A 18 -1.31 -17.23 3.16
CA GLY A 18 -1.31 -16.71 1.78
C GLY A 18 -2.43 -17.30 0.92
N ARG A 19 -2.64 -18.64 0.96
CA ARG A 19 -3.75 -19.28 0.23
C ARG A 19 -5.12 -18.79 0.69
N ILE A 20 -5.32 -18.58 1.99
CA ILE A 20 -6.57 -18.06 2.54
C ILE A 20 -6.82 -16.62 2.04
N LEU A 21 -5.80 -15.76 2.02
CA LEU A 21 -5.93 -14.40 1.53
C LEU A 21 -6.20 -14.36 0.02
N GLU A 22 -5.56 -15.24 -0.77
CA GLU A 22 -5.84 -15.31 -2.21
C GLU A 22 -7.24 -15.83 -2.49
N ALA A 23 -7.68 -16.88 -1.81
CA ALA A 23 -9.05 -17.36 -1.90
C ALA A 23 -10.08 -16.26 -1.55
N THR A 24 -9.75 -15.40 -0.57
CA THR A 24 -10.57 -14.25 -0.21
C THR A 24 -10.64 -13.22 -1.35
N ARG A 25 -9.50 -12.91 -1.99
CA ARG A 25 -9.46 -11.99 -3.15
C ARG A 25 -10.27 -12.55 -4.33
N GLU A 26 -10.14 -13.82 -4.63
CA GLU A 26 -10.92 -14.48 -5.69
C GLU A 26 -12.43 -14.35 -5.44
N LEU A 27 -12.91 -14.65 -4.23
CA LEU A 27 -14.29 -14.49 -3.85
C LEU A 27 -14.77 -13.03 -3.95
N LEU A 28 -13.91 -12.07 -3.59
CA LEU A 28 -14.20 -10.65 -3.75
C LEU A 28 -14.29 -10.24 -5.23
N ARG A 29 -13.50 -10.82 -6.13
CA ARG A 29 -13.60 -10.56 -7.57
C ARG A 29 -14.91 -11.11 -8.16
N GLU A 30 -15.36 -12.28 -7.68
CA GLU A 30 -16.56 -12.97 -8.20
C GLU A 30 -17.89 -12.36 -7.75
N GLY A 31 -17.95 -11.75 -6.56
CA GLY A 31 -19.24 -11.31 -6.02
C GLY A 31 -19.13 -10.28 -4.87
N PRO A 32 -20.28 -9.79 -4.38
CA PRO A 32 -20.31 -8.78 -3.32
C PRO A 32 -19.73 -9.32 -2.00
N GLU A 33 -19.36 -8.41 -1.09
CA GLU A 33 -18.77 -8.75 0.22
C GLU A 33 -19.68 -9.65 1.09
N SER A 34 -20.98 -9.60 0.87
CA SER A 34 -21.96 -10.44 1.56
C SER A 34 -21.74 -11.94 1.33
N VAL A 35 -21.01 -12.32 0.27
CA VAL A 35 -20.66 -13.71 -0.02
C VAL A 35 -19.43 -14.21 0.75
N LEU A 36 -18.69 -13.34 1.44
CA LEU A 36 -17.57 -13.74 2.27
C LEU A 36 -18.06 -14.41 3.54
N SER A 37 -17.91 -15.72 3.64
CA SER A 37 -18.03 -16.47 4.88
C SER A 37 -16.79 -17.30 5.13
N THR A 38 -16.54 -17.64 6.39
CA THR A 38 -15.40 -18.49 6.77
C THR A 38 -15.42 -19.83 6.03
N GLU A 39 -16.63 -20.42 5.83
CA GLU A 39 -16.83 -21.68 5.15
C GLU A 39 -16.48 -21.58 3.65
N ARG A 40 -16.91 -20.51 2.99
CA ARG A 40 -16.60 -20.29 1.56
C ARG A 40 -15.13 -20.02 1.32
N ILE A 41 -14.52 -19.21 2.19
CA ILE A 41 -13.06 -18.95 2.14
C ILE A 41 -12.30 -20.26 2.37
N ALA A 42 -12.68 -21.04 3.38
CA ALA A 42 -12.06 -22.31 3.71
C ALA A 42 -12.16 -23.32 2.54
N ALA A 43 -13.34 -23.45 1.95
CA ALA A 43 -13.57 -24.31 0.78
C ALA A 43 -12.71 -23.89 -0.42
N ARG A 44 -12.64 -22.58 -0.72
CA ARG A 44 -11.83 -22.04 -1.83
C ARG A 44 -10.32 -22.20 -1.57
N ALA A 45 -9.87 -22.01 -0.32
CA ALA A 45 -8.47 -22.17 0.09
C ALA A 45 -8.05 -23.62 0.31
N GLU A 46 -8.97 -24.59 0.18
CA GLU A 46 -8.74 -26.00 0.46
C GLU A 46 -8.20 -26.26 1.88
N VAL A 47 -8.83 -25.62 2.87
CA VAL A 47 -8.49 -25.77 4.30
C VAL A 47 -9.76 -26.01 5.13
N ALA A 48 -9.60 -26.51 6.35
CA ALA A 48 -10.73 -26.57 7.29
C ALA A 48 -11.14 -25.17 7.76
N PRO A 49 -12.45 -24.87 8.00
CA PRO A 49 -12.90 -23.59 8.55
C PRO A 49 -12.17 -23.17 9.83
N ALA A 50 -11.87 -24.11 10.73
CA ALA A 50 -11.06 -23.85 11.91
C ALA A 50 -9.67 -23.31 11.59
N THR A 51 -9.09 -23.67 10.43
CA THR A 51 -7.78 -23.16 9.99
C THR A 51 -7.88 -21.68 9.61
N VAL A 52 -8.96 -21.26 8.96
CA VAL A 52 -9.20 -19.83 8.64
C VAL A 52 -9.33 -19.04 9.93
N TYR A 53 -10.12 -19.52 10.89
CA TYR A 53 -10.28 -18.87 12.18
C TYR A 53 -8.95 -18.75 12.95
N ASN A 54 -8.15 -19.81 12.97
CA ASN A 54 -6.87 -19.84 13.69
C ASN A 54 -5.78 -18.97 13.04
N LEU A 55 -5.81 -18.77 11.72
CA LEU A 55 -4.77 -18.03 10.98
C LEU A 55 -5.13 -16.59 10.68
N ILE A 56 -6.40 -16.28 10.55
CA ILE A 56 -6.92 -14.94 10.24
C ILE A 56 -7.70 -14.37 11.42
N GLY A 57 -8.55 -15.19 12.06
CA GLY A 57 -9.49 -14.76 13.08
C GLY A 57 -10.94 -14.77 12.58
N PRO A 58 -11.84 -14.09 13.29
CA PRO A 58 -13.22 -13.93 12.87
C PRO A 58 -13.32 -13.09 11.58
N ARG A 59 -14.49 -13.09 10.95
CA ARG A 59 -14.74 -12.46 9.64
C ARG A 59 -14.29 -11.00 9.58
N GLU A 60 -14.47 -10.25 10.64
CA GLU A 60 -14.10 -8.84 10.77
C GLU A 60 -12.59 -8.61 10.60
N ARG A 61 -11.77 -9.60 10.98
CA ARG A 61 -10.32 -9.56 10.85
C ARG A 61 -9.81 -9.82 9.43
N ILE A 62 -10.69 -10.23 8.50
CA ILE A 62 -10.30 -10.50 7.11
C ILE A 62 -9.77 -9.24 6.42
N TRP A 63 -10.42 -8.11 6.66
CA TRP A 63 -9.99 -6.83 6.08
C TRP A 63 -8.64 -6.36 6.61
N GLU A 64 -8.40 -6.53 7.91
CA GLU A 64 -7.08 -6.26 8.51
C GLU A 64 -6.01 -7.18 7.89
N ALA A 65 -6.31 -8.46 7.72
CA ALA A 65 -5.38 -9.42 7.14
C ALA A 65 -5.07 -9.13 5.66
N LEU A 66 -6.05 -8.63 4.88
CA LEU A 66 -5.83 -8.16 3.51
C LEU A 66 -4.94 -6.92 3.49
N ALA A 67 -5.16 -5.97 4.42
CA ALA A 67 -4.32 -4.78 4.55
C ALA A 67 -2.87 -5.11 4.95
N GLU A 68 -2.69 -6.03 5.89
CA GLU A 68 -1.37 -6.55 6.25
C GLU A 68 -0.67 -7.16 5.04
N GLY A 69 -1.37 -7.99 4.25
CA GLY A 69 -0.84 -8.57 3.02
C GLY A 69 -0.47 -7.53 1.96
N PHE A 70 -1.24 -6.44 1.86
CA PHE A 70 -0.90 -5.30 1.01
C PHE A 70 0.41 -4.62 1.47
N MET A 71 0.57 -4.44 2.78
CA MET A 71 1.78 -3.83 3.33
C MET A 71 3.01 -4.74 3.19
N ASP A 72 2.85 -6.07 3.35
CA ASP A 72 3.93 -7.04 3.13
C ASP A 72 4.41 -6.98 1.68
N GLU A 73 3.50 -6.92 0.72
CA GLU A 73 3.83 -6.80 -0.71
C GLU A 73 4.51 -5.46 -1.02
N LEU A 74 4.03 -4.35 -0.45
CA LEU A 74 4.67 -3.04 -0.61
C LEU A 74 6.10 -3.06 -0.09
N GLU A 75 6.33 -3.58 1.12
CA GLU A 75 7.66 -3.67 1.70
C GLU A 75 8.58 -4.59 0.88
N HIS A 76 8.04 -5.69 0.35
CA HIS A 76 8.81 -6.56 -0.55
C HIS A 76 9.24 -5.85 -1.84
N ARG A 77 8.34 -5.11 -2.50
CA ARG A 77 8.67 -4.31 -3.70
C ARG A 77 9.72 -3.24 -3.42
N LEU A 78 9.57 -2.50 -2.32
CA LEU A 78 10.52 -1.48 -1.94
C LEU A 78 11.90 -2.05 -1.60
N ALA A 79 11.95 -3.25 -0.99
CA ALA A 79 13.22 -3.93 -0.71
C ALA A 79 13.92 -4.46 -1.98
N ALA A 80 13.16 -4.77 -3.03
CA ALA A 80 13.67 -5.23 -4.32
C ALA A 80 14.05 -4.08 -5.28
N ALA A 81 13.57 -2.86 -5.01
CA ALA A 81 13.85 -1.69 -5.86
C ALA A 81 15.31 -1.20 -5.69
N GLU A 82 15.95 -0.81 -6.79
CA GLU A 82 17.30 -0.21 -6.77
C GLU A 82 17.32 1.14 -6.04
N ASP A 83 16.24 1.92 -6.14
CA ASP A 83 16.04 3.18 -5.41
C ASP A 83 14.65 3.16 -4.74
N SER A 84 14.65 3.06 -3.42
CA SER A 84 13.44 3.13 -2.58
C SER A 84 13.12 4.55 -2.12
N GLY A 85 13.43 5.56 -2.94
CA GLY A 85 13.12 6.97 -2.67
C GLY A 85 11.63 7.26 -2.60
N PRO A 86 11.23 8.51 -2.22
CA PRO A 86 9.83 8.88 -2.03
C PRO A 86 8.94 8.60 -3.24
N ARG A 87 9.51 8.73 -4.47
CA ARG A 87 8.78 8.50 -5.72
C ARG A 87 8.41 7.03 -5.90
N GLU A 88 9.32 6.14 -5.56
CA GLU A 88 9.07 4.71 -5.64
C GLU A 88 8.03 4.25 -4.62
N VAL A 89 8.06 4.80 -3.41
CA VAL A 89 7.02 4.51 -2.40
C VAL A 89 5.63 4.87 -2.91
N VAL A 90 5.46 6.08 -3.47
CA VAL A 90 4.16 6.52 -4.00
C VAL A 90 3.74 5.68 -5.20
N ARG A 91 4.66 5.43 -6.15
CA ARG A 91 4.40 4.60 -7.34
C ARG A 91 3.96 3.19 -6.96
N SER A 92 4.78 2.47 -6.19
CA SER A 92 4.50 1.10 -5.78
C SER A 92 3.21 0.99 -4.99
N THR A 93 2.89 1.98 -4.15
CA THR A 93 1.60 2.02 -3.42
C THR A 93 0.42 2.11 -4.39
N VAL A 94 0.46 3.03 -5.36
CA VAL A 94 -0.63 3.18 -6.34
C VAL A 94 -0.75 1.95 -7.24
N GLU A 95 0.38 1.42 -7.73
CA GLU A 95 0.40 0.22 -8.57
C GLU A 95 -0.18 -1.01 -7.88
N LEU A 96 0.02 -1.14 -6.57
CA LEU A 96 -0.63 -2.20 -5.79
C LEU A 96 -2.15 -2.04 -5.74
N PHE A 97 -2.66 -0.81 -5.58
CA PHE A 97 -4.10 -0.56 -5.62
C PHE A 97 -4.71 -0.86 -6.99
N VAL A 98 -4.10 -0.38 -8.07
CA VAL A 98 -4.62 -0.54 -9.42
C VAL A 98 -4.37 -1.96 -9.98
N GLY A 99 -3.44 -2.72 -9.43
CA GLY A 99 -3.17 -4.11 -9.82
C GLY A 99 -4.33 -5.07 -9.54
N ASP A 100 -5.18 -4.75 -8.56
CA ASP A 100 -6.44 -5.45 -8.32
C ASP A 100 -7.54 -4.45 -7.91
N PRO A 101 -8.10 -3.71 -8.88
CA PRO A 101 -8.99 -2.58 -8.58
C PRO A 101 -10.29 -3.02 -7.91
N VAL A 102 -10.78 -4.23 -8.18
CA VAL A 102 -12.01 -4.75 -7.57
C VAL A 102 -11.81 -4.99 -6.07
N VAL A 103 -10.76 -5.71 -5.71
CA VAL A 103 -10.44 -6.01 -4.30
C VAL A 103 -10.05 -4.74 -3.57
N SER A 104 -9.21 -3.89 -4.17
CA SER A 104 -8.72 -2.66 -3.56
C SER A 104 -9.84 -1.68 -3.24
N ARG A 105 -10.77 -1.44 -4.17
CA ARG A 105 -11.93 -0.55 -3.94
C ARG A 105 -12.83 -1.07 -2.84
N ARG A 106 -13.06 -2.38 -2.75
CA ARG A 106 -13.84 -3.00 -1.67
C ARG A 106 -13.14 -2.90 -0.33
N MET A 107 -11.85 -3.18 -0.32
CA MET A 107 -11.02 -3.07 0.87
C MET A 107 -11.04 -1.64 1.45
N VAL A 108 -10.84 -0.62 0.61
CA VAL A 108 -10.88 0.78 1.06
C VAL A 108 -12.25 1.16 1.61
N ARG A 109 -13.35 0.79 0.94
CA ARG A 109 -14.72 1.05 1.44
C ARG A 109 -15.01 0.36 2.78
N ALA A 110 -14.53 -0.87 2.95
CA ALA A 110 -14.68 -1.58 4.22
C ALA A 110 -13.91 -0.89 5.36
N TRP A 111 -12.73 -0.34 5.06
CA TRP A 111 -11.94 0.43 6.03
C TRP A 111 -12.66 1.71 6.46
N GLU A 112 -13.20 2.47 5.51
CA GLU A 112 -13.97 3.68 5.79
C GLU A 112 -15.18 3.37 6.69
N ALA A 113 -15.91 2.29 6.37
CA ALA A 113 -17.10 1.89 7.13
C ALA A 113 -16.79 1.41 8.56
N SER A 114 -15.60 0.83 8.78
CA SER A 114 -15.21 0.27 10.08
C SER A 114 -14.43 1.21 10.98
N GLY A 115 -13.98 2.38 10.46
CA GLY A 115 -13.11 3.29 11.19
C GLY A 115 -11.73 2.68 11.53
N LEU A 116 -11.32 1.62 10.85
CA LEU A 116 -10.06 0.93 11.10
C LEU A 116 -8.87 1.86 10.86
N VAL A 117 -8.08 2.06 11.91
CA VAL A 117 -6.78 2.73 11.84
C VAL A 117 -5.72 1.63 11.73
N PHE A 118 -5.02 1.58 10.59
CA PHE A 118 -4.00 0.56 10.38
C PHE A 118 -2.73 0.87 11.16
N ALA A 119 -2.23 -0.11 11.89
CA ALA A 119 -0.93 -0.04 12.57
C ALA A 119 0.23 0.11 11.57
N ARG A 120 0.06 -0.41 10.35
CA ARG A 120 1.00 -0.27 9.22
C ARG A 120 0.36 0.55 8.11
N SER A 121 1.09 1.51 7.58
CA SER A 121 0.61 2.42 6.53
C SER A 121 1.73 2.75 5.55
N PRO A 122 1.44 2.94 4.25
CA PRO A 122 2.42 3.45 3.28
C PRO A 122 3.07 4.77 3.71
N LEU A 123 2.39 5.56 4.57
CA LEU A 123 2.94 6.79 5.12
C LEU A 123 4.20 6.56 5.95
N VAL A 124 4.33 5.42 6.64
CA VAL A 124 5.54 5.08 7.41
C VAL A 124 6.72 4.92 6.47
N GLN A 125 6.53 4.24 5.34
CA GLN A 125 7.58 4.07 4.32
C GLN A 125 7.93 5.41 3.65
N LEU A 126 6.93 6.25 3.40
CA LEU A 126 7.14 7.58 2.82
C LEU A 126 7.93 8.50 3.77
N ARG A 127 7.64 8.48 5.07
CA ARG A 127 8.41 9.24 6.09
C ARG A 127 9.87 8.82 6.11
N ARG A 128 10.15 7.52 6.08
CA ARG A 128 11.53 6.99 6.01
C ARG A 128 12.22 7.48 4.74
N ALA A 129 11.59 7.33 3.59
CA ALA A 129 12.16 7.75 2.31
C ALA A 129 12.43 9.28 2.25
N MET A 130 11.56 10.11 2.84
CA MET A 130 11.78 11.57 2.95
C MET A 130 12.95 11.89 3.88
N ALA A 131 13.05 11.21 5.04
CA ALA A 131 14.17 11.38 5.96
C ALA A 131 15.51 10.99 5.30
N ASP A 132 15.54 9.88 4.57
CA ASP A 132 16.71 9.44 3.81
C ASP A 132 17.08 10.42 2.70
N ALA A 133 16.11 10.99 1.98
CA ALA A 133 16.35 12.00 0.96
C ALA A 133 16.96 13.27 1.57
N ARG A 134 16.53 13.69 2.77
CA ARG A 134 17.15 14.79 3.51
C ARG A 134 18.57 14.43 3.96
N ALA A 135 18.80 13.23 4.49
CA ALA A 135 20.11 12.78 4.94
C ALA A 135 21.14 12.71 3.78
N ARG A 136 20.68 12.39 2.56
CA ARG A 136 21.50 12.42 1.33
C ARG A 136 21.67 13.83 0.73
N GLY A 137 21.13 14.87 1.34
CA GLY A 137 21.22 16.24 0.84
C GLY A 137 20.36 16.54 -0.40
N VAL A 138 19.42 15.69 -0.73
CA VAL A 138 18.45 15.92 -1.84
C VAL A 138 17.43 16.98 -1.43
N LEU A 139 16.98 16.92 -0.17
CA LEU A 139 16.14 17.94 0.46
C LEU A 139 16.97 18.85 1.37
N ARG A 140 16.51 20.07 1.56
CA ARG A 140 17.15 21.02 2.48
C ARG A 140 17.17 20.45 3.92
N ALA A 141 18.20 20.80 4.68
CA ALA A 141 18.39 20.32 6.04
C ALA A 141 17.36 20.88 7.05
N ASP A 142 16.80 22.05 6.75
CA ASP A 142 15.83 22.77 7.58
C ASP A 142 14.36 22.34 7.42
N VAL A 143 14.07 21.38 6.53
CA VAL A 143 12.69 20.95 6.28
C VAL A 143 12.23 19.88 7.27
N ASP A 144 10.98 19.97 7.67
CA ASP A 144 10.28 18.91 8.41
C ASP A 144 9.79 17.80 7.46
N THR A 145 10.53 16.70 7.40
CA THR A 145 10.24 15.56 6.52
C THR A 145 8.95 14.83 6.89
N ASP A 146 8.53 14.87 8.16
CA ASP A 146 7.27 14.24 8.60
C ASP A 146 6.06 15.06 8.16
N ALA A 147 6.16 16.40 8.24
CA ALA A 147 5.14 17.28 7.68
C ALA A 147 5.03 17.15 6.17
N LEU A 148 6.16 17.07 5.45
CA LEU A 148 6.18 16.86 3.99
C LEU A 148 5.53 15.51 3.61
N ALA A 149 5.90 14.42 4.28
CA ALA A 149 5.31 13.11 4.04
C ALA A 149 3.81 13.10 4.33
N SER A 150 3.37 13.77 5.39
CA SER A 150 1.96 13.90 5.74
C SER A 150 1.16 14.67 4.70
N ALA A 151 1.70 15.77 4.15
CA ALA A 151 1.07 16.54 3.08
C ALA A 151 0.89 15.71 1.80
N VAL A 152 1.92 14.96 1.39
CA VAL A 152 1.83 14.01 0.26
C VAL A 152 0.81 12.92 0.55
N GLY A 153 0.86 12.30 1.74
CA GLY A 153 -0.07 11.25 2.15
C GLY A 153 -1.52 11.69 2.08
N THR A 154 -1.84 12.88 2.60
CA THR A 154 -3.20 13.46 2.54
C THR A 154 -3.65 13.66 1.09
N SER A 155 -2.77 14.15 0.21
CA SER A 155 -3.09 14.32 -1.22
C SER A 155 -3.32 12.98 -1.92
N CYS A 156 -2.51 11.96 -1.62
CA CYS A 156 -2.67 10.60 -2.15
C CYS A 156 -3.98 9.95 -1.67
N VAL A 157 -4.36 10.15 -0.40
CA VAL A 157 -5.66 9.70 0.14
C VAL A 157 -6.81 10.37 -0.59
N GLY A 158 -6.74 11.68 -0.86
CA GLY A 158 -7.74 12.38 -1.66
C GLY A 158 -7.88 11.82 -3.09
N ALA A 159 -6.76 11.50 -3.74
CA ALA A 159 -6.76 10.86 -5.05
C ALA A 159 -7.30 9.43 -5.00
N LEU A 160 -6.96 8.66 -3.95
CA LEU A 160 -7.48 7.31 -3.70
C LEU A 160 -9.01 7.31 -3.57
N HIS A 161 -9.60 8.24 -2.80
CA HIS A 161 -11.06 8.35 -2.67
C HIS A 161 -11.73 8.65 -4.01
N GLN A 162 -11.16 9.56 -4.82
CA GLN A 162 -11.68 9.85 -6.15
C GLN A 162 -11.63 8.61 -7.07
N TRP A 163 -10.55 7.84 -7.00
CA TRP A 163 -10.40 6.60 -7.75
C TRP A 163 -11.38 5.50 -7.27
N VAL A 164 -11.56 5.34 -5.96
CA VAL A 164 -12.55 4.40 -5.37
C VAL A 164 -13.97 4.77 -5.80
N ALA A 165 -14.28 6.06 -5.88
CA ALA A 165 -15.56 6.58 -6.36
C ALA A 165 -15.72 6.54 -7.90
N ALA A 166 -14.72 6.04 -8.64
CA ALA A 166 -14.67 6.02 -10.11
C ALA A 166 -14.78 7.41 -10.77
N LEU A 167 -14.35 8.47 -10.06
CA LEU A 167 -14.26 9.83 -10.59
C LEU A 167 -13.00 10.06 -11.42
N ILE A 168 -11.99 9.24 -11.23
CA ILE A 168 -10.74 9.21 -12.00
C ILE A 168 -10.37 7.76 -12.33
N ASP A 169 -9.68 7.57 -13.45
CA ASP A 169 -9.10 6.30 -13.87
C ASP A 169 -7.76 5.98 -13.17
N ASP A 170 -7.19 4.82 -13.48
CA ASP A 170 -5.95 4.32 -12.90
C ASP A 170 -4.76 5.25 -13.22
N ASP A 171 -4.65 5.72 -14.47
CA ASP A 171 -3.57 6.60 -14.91
C ASP A 171 -3.64 7.96 -14.22
N ARG A 172 -4.84 8.51 -14.05
CA ARG A 172 -5.05 9.77 -13.32
C ARG A 172 -4.80 9.63 -11.83
N PHE A 173 -5.09 8.47 -11.24
CA PHE A 173 -4.76 8.20 -9.84
C PHE A 173 -3.24 8.26 -9.63
N LEU A 174 -2.48 7.54 -10.47
CA LEU A 174 -1.00 7.58 -10.43
C LEU A 174 -0.48 8.99 -10.70
N ALA A 175 -0.97 9.65 -11.75
CA ALA A 175 -0.51 10.97 -12.14
C ALA A 175 -0.73 12.02 -11.04
N ARG A 176 -1.90 12.02 -10.37
CA ARG A 176 -2.21 12.95 -9.27
C ARG A 176 -1.35 12.70 -8.04
N SER A 177 -1.15 11.43 -7.67
CA SER A 177 -0.33 11.05 -6.53
C SER A 177 1.13 11.46 -6.74
N LEU A 178 1.69 11.21 -7.93
CA LEU A 178 3.04 11.63 -8.27
C LEU A 178 3.17 13.15 -8.41
N PHE A 179 2.15 13.84 -8.92
CA PHE A 179 2.17 15.30 -9.02
C PHE A 179 2.23 15.95 -7.62
N ALA A 180 1.42 15.49 -6.68
CA ALA A 180 1.46 15.98 -5.29
C ALA A 180 2.84 15.80 -4.66
N LEU A 181 3.47 14.64 -4.88
CA LEU A 181 4.83 14.37 -4.43
C LEU A 181 5.83 15.34 -5.10
N ASP A 182 5.78 15.49 -6.44
CA ASP A 182 6.71 16.33 -7.19
C ASP A 182 6.66 17.79 -6.73
N VAL A 183 5.47 18.33 -6.44
CA VAL A 183 5.29 19.68 -5.88
C VAL A 183 6.00 19.81 -4.53
N VAL A 184 5.79 18.84 -3.63
CA VAL A 184 6.39 18.86 -2.29
C VAL A 184 7.90 18.72 -2.36
N LEU A 185 8.42 17.80 -3.18
CA LEU A 185 9.86 17.62 -3.36
C LEU A 185 10.52 18.85 -3.96
N ALA A 186 9.89 19.49 -4.98
CA ALA A 186 10.42 20.71 -5.59
C ALA A 186 10.48 21.88 -4.60
N ALA A 187 9.46 22.03 -3.74
CA ALA A 187 9.42 23.06 -2.70
C ALA A 187 10.50 22.86 -1.62
N ALA A 188 10.82 21.60 -1.32
CA ALA A 188 11.78 21.22 -0.28
C ALA A 188 13.20 20.95 -0.82
N ALA A 189 13.43 21.07 -2.13
CA ALA A 189 14.69 20.75 -2.80
C ALA A 189 15.88 21.54 -2.26
N ALA A 190 17.02 20.88 -2.04
CA ALA A 190 18.29 21.55 -1.92
C ALA A 190 18.68 22.19 -3.28
N ASP A 191 19.41 23.31 -3.25
CA ASP A 191 19.72 24.09 -4.47
C ASP A 191 20.37 23.22 -5.57
N THR A 192 21.28 22.33 -5.20
CA THR A 192 21.95 21.39 -6.11
C THR A 192 21.02 20.40 -6.81
N HIS A 193 19.83 20.17 -6.28
CA HIS A 193 18.86 19.21 -6.80
C HIS A 193 17.59 19.87 -7.37
N ARG A 194 17.43 21.18 -7.19
CA ARG A 194 16.21 21.95 -7.51
C ARG A 194 15.77 21.76 -8.96
N ASP A 195 16.65 21.94 -9.92
CA ASP A 195 16.29 21.83 -11.36
C ASP A 195 15.82 20.43 -11.72
N ARG A 196 16.47 19.39 -11.19
CA ARG A 196 16.07 18.01 -11.38
C ARG A 196 14.67 17.73 -10.81
N LEU A 197 14.38 18.25 -9.61
CA LEU A 197 13.08 18.04 -8.95
C LEU A 197 11.96 18.89 -9.55
N LEU A 198 12.28 20.02 -10.21
CA LEU A 198 11.32 20.82 -10.96
C LEU A 198 11.01 20.27 -12.36
N ALA A 199 11.87 19.45 -12.94
CA ALA A 199 11.70 18.93 -14.30
C ALA A 199 10.35 18.24 -14.55
N PRO A 200 9.84 17.36 -13.67
CA PRO A 200 8.53 16.71 -13.86
C PRO A 200 7.35 17.69 -13.89
N LEU A 201 7.48 18.83 -13.20
CA LEU A 201 6.42 19.87 -13.17
C LEU A 201 6.41 20.71 -14.43
N ARG A 202 7.58 20.98 -15.04
CA ARG A 202 7.71 21.75 -16.30
C ARG A 202 7.13 21.01 -17.49
N THR A 203 7.28 19.69 -17.56
CA THR A 203 6.79 18.87 -18.68
C THR A 203 5.28 18.69 -18.69
N ARG A 204 4.60 18.77 -17.54
CA ARG A 204 3.14 18.62 -17.44
C ARG A 204 2.35 19.91 -17.77
N GLY A 205 3.01 21.05 -17.78
CA GLY A 205 2.38 22.34 -18.16
C GLY A 205 2.31 22.56 -19.67
N ALA A 206 2.86 21.65 -20.49
CA ALA A 206 2.92 21.76 -21.95
C ALA A 206 1.92 20.82 -22.67
N ALA A 207 1.07 20.09 -21.95
CA ALA A 207 -0.01 19.22 -22.45
C ALA A 207 -1.37 19.69 -21.93
#